data_ef907f705595f2d7d5d5f058f563d569
#
_entry.id   ef907f705595f2d7d5d5f058f563d569
#
_cell.length_a   1.000
_cell.length_b   1.000
_cell.length_c   1.000
_cell.angle_alpha   90.00
_cell.angle_beta   90.00
_cell.angle_gamma   90.00
#
_symmetry.space_group_name_H-M   'P 1'
#
loop_
_entity.id
_entity.type
_entity.pdbx_description
1 polymer ?
#
loop_
_entity_poly.entity_id
_entity_poly.type
_entity_poly.pdbx_seq_one_letter_code
_entity_poly.pdbx_strand_id
1 'polypeptide(L)'
;MSDIWDLVVVGAGPAGSCAALGALKASPGLRVLLLDRADFPRDKSCGDGIAPHVLDALATVGATDAVAGWTPLRHLELTRGETRVAGPMRREVYVVPREVFDARLVGHAVAAGAVLQKRRVRRVEVREDVVVLDGELSARVVVGADGVHSVLRPHLLGDDRKPRAIAIRGYAPTAEARRGTQVIRYGPRAQPAYAWAFDRGDGMSNVGYGELLPGPSRGPVPSRALLLEQLEELLPGTVPDGRDWKGHHLPLSGWRWKQPDGRVLLVGDAAALVNPMTGEGIYYAVATGLSGGRTAARCLTSGDPGRAGAEHRRAVRGLLGRHLKHTWTAARLARVPAVVDAGIRAADRDRHAFDSLVELGLGDGRIGPRLASGLARQLPRSFSPFRHDLEEPHADPVRP
;
A
#
# COMPACT_ATOMS: atom_id res chain seq x y z
N MET A 1 35.31 12.21 -14.38
CA MET A 1 34.07 11.51 -14.76
C MET A 1 33.36 11.19 -13.48
N SER A 2 32.15 11.69 -13.25
CA SER A 2 31.37 11.35 -12.06
C SER A 2 31.11 9.84 -12.04
N ASP A 3 31.32 9.23 -10.88
CA ASP A 3 31.16 7.80 -10.67
C ASP A 3 29.69 7.38 -10.96
N ILE A 4 29.46 6.58 -12.01
CA ILE A 4 28.12 6.14 -12.41
C ILE A 4 27.70 4.95 -11.54
N TRP A 5 26.60 5.07 -10.80
CA TRP A 5 26.01 3.98 -10.04
C TRP A 5 25.32 2.96 -10.96
N ASP A 6 25.38 1.69 -10.62
CA ASP A 6 24.59 0.69 -11.34
C ASP A 6 23.12 0.91 -11.10
N LEU A 7 22.74 1.08 -9.84
CA LEU A 7 21.36 1.30 -9.41
C LEU A 7 21.27 2.44 -8.37
N VAL A 8 20.39 3.41 -8.62
CA VAL A 8 19.98 4.36 -7.60
C VAL A 8 18.51 4.13 -7.24
N VAL A 9 18.23 4.01 -5.97
CA VAL A 9 16.86 3.88 -5.42
C VAL A 9 16.49 5.18 -4.74
N VAL A 10 15.42 5.82 -5.17
CA VAL A 10 14.93 7.09 -4.61
C VAL A 10 13.77 6.84 -3.65
N GLY A 11 14.03 7.00 -2.36
CA GLY A 11 13.14 6.69 -1.24
C GLY A 11 13.52 5.38 -0.56
N ALA A 12 13.86 5.41 0.74
CA ALA A 12 14.27 4.26 1.54
C ALA A 12 13.15 3.72 2.46
N GLY A 13 11.87 3.94 2.09
CA GLY A 13 10.74 3.24 2.71
C GLY A 13 10.72 1.75 2.33
N PRO A 14 9.68 0.98 2.71
CA PRO A 14 9.61 -0.46 2.45
C PRO A 14 9.82 -0.83 0.98
N ALA A 15 9.27 -0.04 0.04
CA ALA A 15 9.44 -0.28 -1.38
C ALA A 15 10.91 -0.13 -1.83
N GLY A 16 11.59 0.93 -1.38
CA GLY A 16 12.96 1.21 -1.79
C GLY A 16 13.98 0.30 -1.12
N SER A 17 13.86 0.08 0.19
CA SER A 17 14.71 -0.87 0.91
C SER A 17 14.60 -2.27 0.32
N CYS A 18 13.38 -2.70 0.00
CA CYS A 18 13.14 -3.98 -0.69
C CYS A 18 13.66 -3.99 -2.12
N ALA A 19 13.67 -2.85 -2.84
CA ALA A 19 14.28 -2.78 -4.16
C ALA A 19 15.80 -2.95 -4.09
N ALA A 20 16.46 -2.29 -3.14
CA ALA A 20 17.89 -2.47 -2.89
C ALA A 20 18.22 -3.93 -2.51
N LEU A 21 17.46 -4.51 -1.55
CA LEU A 21 17.61 -5.91 -1.14
C LEU A 21 17.41 -6.88 -2.31
N GLY A 22 16.34 -6.68 -3.09
CA GLY A 22 16.05 -7.53 -4.26
C GLY A 22 17.13 -7.47 -5.33
N ALA A 23 17.76 -6.30 -5.56
CA ALA A 23 18.84 -6.13 -6.48
C ALA A 23 20.12 -6.80 -5.98
N LEU A 24 20.53 -6.54 -4.75
CA LEU A 24 21.76 -7.07 -4.16
C LEU A 24 21.68 -8.60 -3.94
N LYS A 25 20.51 -9.13 -3.62
CA LYS A 25 20.29 -10.58 -3.54
C LYS A 25 20.43 -11.25 -4.91
N ALA A 26 19.97 -10.59 -5.98
CA ALA A 26 20.08 -11.11 -7.34
C ALA A 26 21.49 -10.95 -7.93
N SER A 27 22.20 -9.88 -7.55
CA SER A 27 23.55 -9.57 -8.02
C SER A 27 24.33 -8.79 -6.95
N PRO A 28 25.07 -9.49 -6.07
CA PRO A 28 25.77 -8.86 -4.93
C PRO A 28 26.87 -7.87 -5.33
N GLY A 29 27.37 -7.94 -6.56
CA GLY A 29 28.42 -7.04 -7.06
C GLY A 29 27.93 -5.68 -7.56
N LEU A 30 26.62 -5.41 -7.53
CA LEU A 30 26.08 -4.12 -7.98
C LEU A 30 26.41 -2.99 -6.99
N ARG A 31 26.76 -1.83 -7.54
CA ARG A 31 26.88 -0.59 -6.77
C ARG A 31 25.49 0.04 -6.64
N VAL A 32 24.87 -0.13 -5.46
CA VAL A 32 23.50 0.32 -5.17
C VAL A 32 23.53 1.52 -4.22
N LEU A 33 23.01 2.66 -4.65
CA LEU A 33 22.78 3.85 -3.82
C LEU A 33 21.31 3.95 -3.43
N LEU A 34 21.04 3.99 -2.13
CA LEU A 34 19.71 4.15 -1.53
C LEU A 34 19.57 5.56 -0.96
N LEU A 35 18.64 6.35 -1.50
CA LEU A 35 18.44 7.74 -1.12
C LEU A 35 17.16 7.90 -0.29
N ASP A 36 17.20 8.69 0.78
CA ASP A 36 16.01 9.21 1.44
C ASP A 36 16.22 10.67 1.87
N ARG A 37 15.14 11.44 1.93
CA ARG A 37 15.18 12.82 2.42
C ARG A 37 15.31 12.92 3.95
N ALA A 38 15.00 11.85 4.65
CA ALA A 38 15.04 11.76 6.12
C ALA A 38 16.12 10.81 6.59
N ASP A 39 16.55 10.98 7.83
CA ASP A 39 17.31 9.98 8.57
C ASP A 39 16.39 8.88 9.12
N PHE A 40 16.94 7.75 9.45
CA PHE A 40 16.25 6.63 10.11
C PHE A 40 16.77 6.44 11.53
N PRO A 41 15.90 6.07 12.49
CA PRO A 41 14.47 5.78 12.36
C PRO A 41 13.61 7.02 12.10
N ARG A 42 12.51 6.87 11.34
CA ARG A 42 11.53 7.92 11.09
C ARG A 42 10.10 7.38 11.09
N ASP A 43 9.16 8.16 11.59
CA ASP A 43 7.75 7.82 11.51
C ASP A 43 7.14 8.19 10.14
N LYS A 44 6.17 7.40 9.69
CA LYS A 44 5.30 7.68 8.54
C LYS A 44 3.87 7.28 8.88
N SER A 45 2.90 8.15 8.62
CA SER A 45 1.47 7.83 8.82
C SER A 45 1.09 6.56 8.04
N CYS A 46 0.58 5.55 8.77
CA CYS A 46 0.21 4.23 8.28
C CYS A 46 -0.65 3.51 9.33
N GLY A 47 -1.44 2.52 8.94
CA GLY A 47 -2.09 1.57 9.88
C GLY A 47 -1.11 0.58 10.52
N ASP A 48 0.17 0.59 10.13
CA ASP A 48 1.27 -0.23 10.65
C ASP A 48 1.04 -1.77 10.54
N GLY A 49 -0.02 -2.18 9.83
CA GLY A 49 -0.34 -3.59 9.65
C GLY A 49 0.64 -4.29 8.70
N ILE A 50 1.23 -5.37 9.14
CA ILE A 50 2.14 -6.22 8.38
C ILE A 50 1.44 -7.53 8.09
N ALA A 51 0.95 -7.66 6.88
CA ALA A 51 0.25 -8.86 6.41
C ALA A 51 1.23 -10.05 6.26
N PRO A 52 0.74 -11.30 6.36
CA PRO A 52 1.59 -12.49 6.24
C PRO A 52 2.30 -12.56 4.88
N HIS A 53 1.71 -12.06 3.82
CA HIS A 53 2.33 -11.98 2.48
C HIS A 53 3.56 -11.06 2.42
N VAL A 54 3.64 -10.07 3.32
CA VAL A 54 4.85 -9.26 3.51
C VAL A 54 5.99 -10.13 4.02
N LEU A 55 5.71 -10.98 5.01
CA LEU A 55 6.71 -11.88 5.60
C LEU A 55 7.18 -12.95 4.60
N ASP A 56 6.26 -13.51 3.79
CA ASP A 56 6.62 -14.42 2.70
C ASP A 56 7.58 -13.77 1.70
N ALA A 57 7.29 -12.53 1.34
CA ALA A 57 8.14 -11.77 0.43
C ALA A 57 9.51 -11.47 1.05
N LEU A 58 9.56 -11.03 2.32
CA LEU A 58 10.77 -10.74 3.06
C LEU A 58 11.62 -11.99 3.32
N ALA A 59 11.01 -13.17 3.50
CA ALA A 59 11.72 -14.44 3.64
C ALA A 59 12.63 -14.73 2.44
N THR A 60 12.27 -14.29 1.24
CA THR A 60 13.07 -14.48 0.04
C THR A 60 14.42 -13.73 0.06
N VAL A 61 14.56 -12.76 0.97
CA VAL A 61 15.79 -11.95 1.15
C VAL A 61 16.34 -12.01 2.57
N GLY A 62 15.78 -12.86 3.45
CA GLY A 62 16.26 -13.08 4.80
C GLY A 62 15.96 -11.92 5.78
N ALA A 63 14.87 -11.19 5.58
CA ALA A 63 14.51 -10.00 6.38
C ALA A 63 13.18 -10.19 7.19
N THR A 64 12.85 -11.42 7.60
CA THR A 64 11.64 -11.71 8.38
C THR A 64 11.67 -11.21 9.81
N ASP A 65 12.86 -10.97 10.37
CA ASP A 65 13.09 -10.36 11.67
C ASP A 65 12.70 -8.87 11.74
N ALA A 66 12.27 -8.29 10.62
CA ALA A 66 11.68 -6.95 10.60
C ALA A 66 10.48 -6.80 11.55
N VAL A 67 9.82 -7.90 11.94
CA VAL A 67 8.74 -7.94 12.95
C VAL A 67 9.16 -8.55 14.29
N ALA A 68 10.43 -8.85 14.50
CA ALA A 68 10.91 -9.49 15.74
C ALA A 68 10.57 -8.66 16.98
N GLY A 69 10.12 -9.33 18.05
CA GLY A 69 9.73 -8.70 19.32
C GLY A 69 8.32 -8.08 19.31
N TRP A 70 7.56 -8.19 18.23
CA TRP A 70 6.15 -7.77 18.16
C TRP A 70 5.21 -8.96 18.31
N THR A 71 4.06 -8.71 18.95
CA THR A 71 3.06 -9.76 19.20
C THR A 71 2.22 -9.99 17.94
N PRO A 72 2.09 -11.24 17.49
CA PRO A 72 1.22 -11.55 16.35
C PRO A 72 -0.26 -11.44 16.73
N LEU A 73 -1.06 -10.93 15.82
CA LEU A 73 -2.51 -10.90 15.90
C LEU A 73 -3.12 -11.99 15.04
N ARG A 74 -4.20 -12.60 15.54
CA ARG A 74 -4.89 -13.69 14.84
C ARG A 74 -6.37 -13.44 14.61
N HIS A 75 -6.94 -12.39 15.18
CA HIS A 75 -8.37 -12.11 15.09
C HIS A 75 -8.64 -10.86 14.25
N LEU A 76 -9.70 -10.92 13.47
CA LEU A 76 -10.25 -9.78 12.72
C LEU A 76 -11.72 -9.63 13.06
N GLU A 77 -12.13 -8.39 13.29
CA GLU A 77 -13.53 -8.00 13.43
C GLU A 77 -13.89 -6.95 12.37
N LEU A 78 -14.95 -7.21 11.62
CA LEU A 78 -15.55 -6.26 10.66
C LEU A 78 -16.97 -5.96 11.10
N THR A 79 -17.32 -4.66 11.20
CA THR A 79 -18.66 -4.24 11.55
C THR A 79 -19.15 -3.09 10.67
N ARG A 80 -20.46 -3.08 10.39
CA ARG A 80 -21.19 -1.95 9.82
C ARG A 80 -22.62 -1.92 10.37
N GLY A 81 -22.94 -0.88 11.17
CA GLY A 81 -24.20 -0.87 11.93
C GLY A 81 -24.34 -2.13 12.80
N GLU A 82 -25.43 -2.87 12.63
CA GLU A 82 -25.69 -4.12 13.35
C GLU A 82 -25.02 -5.36 12.69
N THR A 83 -24.51 -5.22 11.48
CA THR A 83 -23.88 -6.33 10.77
C THR A 83 -22.44 -6.51 11.26
N ARG A 84 -22.12 -7.73 11.71
CA ARG A 84 -20.81 -8.04 12.31
C ARG A 84 -20.33 -9.41 11.88
N VAL A 85 -19.00 -9.54 11.70
CA VAL A 85 -18.29 -10.80 11.70
C VAL A 85 -17.02 -10.66 12.52
N ALA A 86 -16.69 -11.65 13.33
CA ALA A 86 -15.44 -11.74 14.07
C ALA A 86 -14.95 -13.18 14.04
N GLY A 87 -13.65 -13.35 13.85
CA GLY A 87 -13.07 -14.69 13.84
C GLY A 87 -11.56 -14.71 13.68
N PRO A 88 -10.94 -15.88 13.89
CA PRO A 88 -9.52 -16.04 13.71
C PRO A 88 -9.15 -15.98 12.22
N MET A 89 -8.10 -15.28 11.88
CA MET A 89 -7.46 -15.34 10.56
C MET A 89 -6.64 -16.62 10.44
N ARG A 90 -6.47 -17.12 9.22
CA ARG A 90 -5.64 -18.32 8.96
C ARG A 90 -4.18 -18.11 9.29
N ARG A 91 -3.71 -16.88 9.14
CA ARG A 91 -2.31 -16.50 9.27
C ARG A 91 -2.20 -15.29 10.18
N GLU A 92 -1.07 -15.19 10.84
CA GLU A 92 -0.76 -14.09 11.73
C GLU A 92 -0.48 -12.80 10.96
N VAL A 93 -0.91 -11.69 11.53
CA VAL A 93 -0.54 -10.34 11.13
C VAL A 93 0.16 -9.66 12.29
N TYR A 94 0.98 -8.66 12.00
CA TYR A 94 1.67 -7.88 13.01
C TYR A 94 1.29 -6.41 12.86
N VAL A 95 1.39 -5.65 13.94
CA VAL A 95 1.23 -4.20 13.90
C VAL A 95 2.52 -3.58 14.41
N VAL A 96 3.36 -3.15 13.47
CA VAL A 96 4.71 -2.67 13.76
C VAL A 96 4.81 -1.21 13.33
N PRO A 97 5.11 -0.27 14.25
CA PRO A 97 5.29 1.13 13.89
C PRO A 97 6.28 1.29 12.75
N ARG A 98 5.94 2.15 11.80
CA ARG A 98 6.78 2.42 10.61
C ARG A 98 8.17 2.90 10.98
N GLU A 99 8.32 3.56 12.13
CA GLU A 99 9.61 3.96 12.66
C GLU A 99 10.53 2.75 12.85
N VAL A 100 10.01 1.65 13.39
CA VAL A 100 10.75 0.42 13.61
C VAL A 100 10.89 -0.40 12.33
N PHE A 101 9.77 -0.66 11.66
CA PHE A 101 9.74 -1.53 10.47
C PHE A 101 10.62 -1.00 9.34
N ASP A 102 10.48 0.30 9.02
CA ASP A 102 11.26 0.92 7.94
C ASP A 102 12.77 0.94 8.29
N ALA A 103 13.14 1.28 9.54
CA ALA A 103 14.52 1.30 9.97
C ALA A 103 15.19 -0.09 9.88
N ARG A 104 14.46 -1.15 10.24
CA ARG A 104 14.97 -2.53 10.11
C ARG A 104 15.20 -2.92 8.66
N LEU A 105 14.25 -2.59 7.75
CA LEU A 105 14.42 -2.86 6.32
C LEU A 105 15.60 -2.08 5.72
N VAL A 106 15.81 -0.84 6.13
CA VAL A 106 16.99 -0.05 5.74
C VAL A 106 18.27 -0.71 6.25
N GLY A 107 18.26 -1.16 7.53
CA GLY A 107 19.39 -1.90 8.10
C GLY A 107 19.77 -3.15 7.30
N HIS A 108 18.76 -3.94 6.89
CA HIS A 108 18.98 -5.08 6.01
C HIS A 108 19.57 -4.68 4.65
N ALA A 109 19.06 -3.60 4.04
CA ALA A 109 19.56 -3.13 2.75
C ALA A 109 21.03 -2.68 2.85
N VAL A 110 21.39 -1.96 3.91
CA VAL A 110 22.76 -1.53 4.18
C VAL A 110 23.67 -2.73 4.47
N ALA A 111 23.22 -3.67 5.29
CA ALA A 111 23.97 -4.91 5.58
C ALA A 111 24.18 -5.77 4.31
N ALA A 112 23.28 -5.70 3.35
CA ALA A 112 23.43 -6.36 2.05
C ALA A 112 24.39 -5.62 1.09
N GLY A 113 24.87 -4.41 1.44
CA GLY A 113 25.83 -3.63 0.65
C GLY A 113 25.27 -2.37 -0.04
N ALA A 114 24.04 -1.97 0.25
CA ALA A 114 23.53 -0.69 -0.22
C ALA A 114 24.19 0.48 0.51
N VAL A 115 24.58 1.52 -0.22
CA VAL A 115 25.06 2.78 0.35
C VAL A 115 23.86 3.67 0.63
N LEU A 116 23.54 3.93 1.90
CA LEU A 116 22.49 4.86 2.29
C LEU A 116 23.01 6.29 2.31
N GLN A 117 22.29 7.19 1.65
CA GLN A 117 22.61 8.62 1.68
C GLN A 117 21.36 9.45 1.93
N LYS A 118 21.45 10.38 2.87
CA LYS A 118 20.41 11.39 3.08
C LYS A 118 20.44 12.40 1.94
N ARG A 119 19.41 12.32 1.08
CA ARG A 119 19.27 13.24 -0.06
C ARG A 119 17.83 13.32 -0.51
N ARG A 120 17.36 14.52 -0.76
CA ARG A 120 16.06 14.76 -1.41
C ARG A 120 16.26 14.97 -2.90
N VAL A 121 15.79 14.04 -3.72
CA VAL A 121 15.75 14.18 -5.18
C VAL A 121 14.60 15.12 -5.56
N ARG A 122 14.88 16.05 -6.49
CA ARG A 122 13.92 17.04 -6.99
C ARG A 122 13.73 16.99 -8.50
N ARG A 123 14.73 16.48 -9.22
CA ARG A 123 14.73 16.43 -10.69
C ARG A 123 15.27 15.10 -11.18
N VAL A 124 14.68 14.58 -12.23
CA VAL A 124 15.16 13.41 -12.95
C VAL A 124 15.27 13.76 -14.44
N GLU A 125 16.37 13.39 -15.05
CA GLU A 125 16.62 13.52 -16.48
C GLU A 125 16.99 12.15 -17.01
N VAL A 126 16.21 11.61 -17.95
CA VAL A 126 16.49 10.32 -18.58
C VAL A 126 17.21 10.58 -19.89
N ARG A 127 18.46 10.13 -19.97
CA ARG A 127 19.30 10.16 -21.16
C ARG A 127 19.40 8.78 -21.79
N GLU A 128 20.01 8.67 -22.94
CA GLU A 128 20.13 7.41 -23.68
C GLU A 128 20.82 6.32 -22.83
N ASP A 129 21.96 6.65 -22.24
CA ASP A 129 22.80 5.66 -21.52
C ASP A 129 22.69 5.72 -19.99
N VAL A 130 22.22 6.82 -19.44
CA VAL A 130 22.16 7.06 -17.99
C VAL A 130 20.92 7.85 -17.59
N VAL A 131 20.57 7.75 -16.33
CA VAL A 131 19.60 8.63 -15.67
C VAL A 131 20.37 9.57 -14.75
N VAL A 132 20.10 10.86 -14.84
CA VAL A 132 20.75 11.88 -14.02
C VAL A 132 19.73 12.44 -13.02
N LEU A 133 20.10 12.44 -11.74
CA LEU A 133 19.31 12.97 -10.65
C LEU A 133 19.95 14.29 -10.18
N ASP A 134 19.15 15.34 -10.12
CA ASP A 134 19.53 16.72 -9.71
C ASP A 134 20.74 17.31 -10.46
N GLY A 135 21.08 16.78 -11.64
CA GLY A 135 22.25 17.18 -12.41
C GLY A 135 23.62 16.67 -11.90
N GLU A 136 23.63 15.88 -10.82
CA GLU A 136 24.85 15.50 -10.08
C GLU A 136 25.06 13.99 -10.01
N LEU A 137 24.01 13.20 -9.76
CA LEU A 137 24.12 11.76 -9.62
C LEU A 137 23.72 11.05 -10.90
N SER A 138 24.59 10.20 -11.41
CA SER A 138 24.32 9.40 -12.60
C SER A 138 24.14 7.92 -12.24
N ALA A 139 23.14 7.27 -12.84
CA ALA A 139 22.85 5.85 -12.65
C ALA A 139 22.49 5.17 -13.97
N ARG A 140 22.85 3.88 -14.11
CA ARG A 140 22.44 3.06 -15.26
C ARG A 140 20.95 2.71 -15.21
N VAL A 141 20.41 2.49 -13.99
CA VAL A 141 18.98 2.27 -13.72
C VAL A 141 18.58 3.04 -12.46
N VAL A 142 17.36 3.56 -12.43
CA VAL A 142 16.75 4.21 -11.24
C VAL A 142 15.47 3.52 -10.86
N VAL A 143 15.28 3.27 -9.55
CA VAL A 143 14.01 2.85 -8.96
C VAL A 143 13.39 4.01 -8.18
N GLY A 144 12.23 4.48 -8.63
CA GLY A 144 11.43 5.47 -7.92
C GLY A 144 10.55 4.79 -6.85
N ALA A 145 10.89 5.02 -5.60
CA ALA A 145 10.20 4.54 -4.39
C ALA A 145 9.85 5.70 -3.44
N ASP A 146 9.70 6.90 -3.98
CA ASP A 146 9.58 8.18 -3.27
C ASP A 146 8.14 8.49 -2.79
N GLY A 147 7.27 7.48 -2.82
CA GLY A 147 5.97 7.51 -2.17
C GLY A 147 4.87 8.24 -2.93
N VAL A 148 3.78 8.60 -2.23
CA VAL A 148 2.58 9.20 -2.82
C VAL A 148 2.84 10.55 -3.48
N HIS A 149 3.82 11.29 -2.99
CA HIS A 149 4.24 12.59 -3.55
C HIS A 149 5.48 12.45 -4.43
N SER A 150 5.55 11.35 -5.18
CA SER A 150 6.65 11.06 -6.09
C SER A 150 6.95 12.23 -7.02
N VAL A 151 8.21 12.62 -7.10
CA VAL A 151 8.69 13.59 -8.09
C VAL A 151 9.02 12.92 -9.42
N LEU A 152 9.32 11.62 -9.39
CA LEU A 152 9.66 10.85 -10.60
C LEU A 152 8.42 10.54 -11.44
N ARG A 153 7.31 10.20 -10.80
CA ARG A 153 6.09 9.77 -11.49
C ARG A 153 5.54 10.79 -12.49
N PRO A 154 5.25 12.06 -12.12
CA PRO A 154 4.74 13.06 -13.06
C PRO A 154 5.71 13.31 -14.22
N HIS A 155 7.00 13.33 -13.92
CA HIS A 155 8.06 13.60 -14.91
C HIS A 155 8.13 12.52 -16.00
N LEU A 156 7.91 11.24 -15.61
CA LEU A 156 8.05 10.09 -16.49
C LEU A 156 6.77 9.72 -17.21
N LEU A 157 5.63 9.98 -16.62
CA LEU A 157 4.35 9.49 -17.12
C LEU A 157 3.40 10.63 -17.55
N GLY A 158 3.79 11.90 -17.33
CA GLY A 158 2.87 13.03 -17.49
C GLY A 158 1.61 12.88 -16.62
N ASP A 159 1.68 12.07 -15.56
CA ASP A 159 0.54 11.62 -14.76
C ASP A 159 0.58 12.32 -13.40
N ASP A 160 -0.23 13.34 -13.24
CA ASP A 160 -0.45 14.09 -12.01
C ASP A 160 -1.53 13.45 -11.11
N ARG A 161 -1.74 12.14 -11.20
CA ARG A 161 -2.79 11.45 -10.44
C ARG A 161 -2.84 11.94 -9.01
N LYS A 162 -3.93 12.65 -8.73
CA LYS A 162 -4.23 13.11 -7.38
C LYS A 162 -4.57 11.91 -6.49
N PRO A 163 -4.19 11.96 -5.21
CA PRO A 163 -4.63 10.95 -4.24
C PRO A 163 -6.14 10.77 -4.29
N ARG A 164 -6.60 9.55 -4.06
CA ARG A 164 -8.04 9.21 -4.12
C ARG A 164 -8.67 9.02 -2.76
N ALA A 165 -7.85 8.89 -1.72
CA ALA A 165 -8.33 8.77 -0.35
C ALA A 165 -7.43 9.55 0.59
N ILE A 166 -7.98 9.88 1.75
CA ILE A 166 -7.28 10.50 2.87
C ILE A 166 -7.56 9.67 4.13
N ALA A 167 -6.55 9.57 4.98
CA ALA A 167 -6.69 8.94 6.28
C ALA A 167 -5.98 9.76 7.35
N ILE A 168 -6.49 9.68 8.58
CA ILE A 168 -5.80 10.13 9.78
C ILE A 168 -5.46 8.92 10.64
N ARG A 169 -4.29 8.93 11.25
CA ARG A 169 -3.82 7.88 12.15
C ARG A 169 -3.20 8.46 13.39
N GLY A 170 -3.40 7.80 14.51
CA GLY A 170 -2.76 8.03 15.80
C GLY A 170 -2.52 6.74 16.54
N TYR A 171 -2.11 6.84 17.79
CA TYR A 171 -1.97 5.75 18.73
C TYR A 171 -2.81 6.04 19.97
N ALA A 172 -3.56 5.03 20.45
CA ALA A 172 -4.37 5.12 21.65
C ALA A 172 -4.16 3.86 22.50
N PRO A 173 -4.42 3.90 23.84
CA PRO A 173 -4.42 2.70 24.65
C PRO A 173 -5.35 1.63 24.09
N THR A 174 -4.92 0.37 24.12
CA THR A 174 -5.72 -0.75 23.65
C THR A 174 -6.86 -1.01 24.63
N ALA A 175 -8.11 -0.80 24.20
CA ALA A 175 -9.26 -1.19 24.99
C ALA A 175 -9.28 -2.70 25.20
N GLU A 176 -9.61 -3.17 26.41
CA GLU A 176 -9.61 -4.60 26.80
C GLU A 176 -10.37 -5.49 25.80
N ALA A 177 -11.54 -5.05 25.35
CA ALA A 177 -12.38 -5.78 24.40
C ALA A 177 -11.78 -5.89 22.98
N ARG A 178 -10.68 -5.19 22.69
CA ARG A 178 -10.03 -5.17 21.37
C ARG A 178 -8.64 -5.84 21.39
N ARG A 179 -8.20 -6.37 22.54
CA ARG A 179 -6.91 -7.03 22.65
C ARG A 179 -6.79 -8.21 21.69
N GLY A 180 -5.64 -8.35 21.05
CA GLY A 180 -5.35 -9.42 20.12
C GLY A 180 -6.12 -9.35 18.79
N THR A 181 -6.80 -8.22 18.50
CA THR A 181 -7.75 -8.12 17.38
C THR A 181 -7.43 -6.93 16.48
N GLN A 182 -7.56 -7.14 15.18
CA GLN A 182 -7.72 -6.06 14.21
C GLN A 182 -9.22 -5.73 14.10
N VAL A 183 -9.61 -4.52 14.50
CA VAL A 183 -11.00 -4.05 14.43
C VAL A 183 -11.15 -3.05 13.28
N ILE A 184 -12.15 -3.27 12.42
CA ILE A 184 -12.53 -2.37 11.33
C ILE A 184 -14.03 -2.09 11.45
N ARG A 185 -14.39 -0.81 11.54
CA ARG A 185 -15.78 -0.34 11.61
C ARG A 185 -16.09 0.59 10.44
N TYR A 186 -16.98 0.13 9.57
CA TYR A 186 -17.47 0.93 8.45
C TYR A 186 -18.50 1.95 8.93
N GLY A 187 -18.28 3.20 8.54
CA GLY A 187 -19.16 4.33 8.88
C GLY A 187 -20.32 4.52 7.90
N PRO A 188 -21.18 5.51 8.17
CA PRO A 188 -22.31 5.85 7.31
C PRO A 188 -21.92 6.65 6.05
N ARG A 189 -20.72 7.22 6.02
CA ARG A 189 -20.24 8.07 4.92
C ARG A 189 -20.01 7.27 3.62
N ALA A 190 -19.68 8.00 2.54
CA ALA A 190 -19.44 7.39 1.22
C ALA A 190 -18.37 6.30 1.26
N GLN A 191 -18.78 5.08 0.97
CA GLN A 191 -17.95 3.89 1.07
C GLN A 191 -16.90 3.77 -0.06
N PRO A 192 -15.75 3.15 0.23
CA PRO A 192 -15.30 2.64 1.53
C PRO A 192 -14.83 3.75 2.45
N ALA A 193 -15.45 3.84 3.63
CA ALA A 193 -15.07 4.74 4.72
C ALA A 193 -15.13 3.96 6.03
N TYR A 194 -14.03 3.91 6.77
CA TYR A 194 -13.96 3.08 7.96
C TYR A 194 -12.95 3.61 8.98
N ALA A 195 -13.25 3.32 10.26
CA ALA A 195 -12.32 3.44 11.36
C ALA A 195 -11.64 2.09 11.62
N TRP A 196 -10.41 2.15 12.13
CA TRP A 196 -9.69 0.96 12.56
C TRP A 196 -9.07 1.15 13.94
N ALA A 197 -8.92 0.01 14.65
CA ALA A 197 -8.11 -0.11 15.85
C ALA A 197 -7.36 -1.45 15.75
N PHE A 198 -6.05 -1.39 15.60
CA PHE A 198 -5.17 -2.54 15.46
C PHE A 198 -4.27 -2.62 16.67
N ASP A 199 -4.48 -3.64 17.52
CA ASP A 199 -3.68 -3.86 18.71
C ASP A 199 -2.22 -4.14 18.32
N ARG A 200 -1.28 -3.47 18.98
CA ARG A 200 0.15 -3.65 18.76
C ARG A 200 0.75 -4.73 19.66
N GLY A 201 0.00 -5.19 20.67
CA GLY A 201 0.47 -6.15 21.67
C GLY A 201 1.33 -5.56 22.80
N ASP A 202 1.56 -4.25 22.79
CA ASP A 202 2.31 -3.50 23.81
C ASP A 202 1.43 -2.60 24.69
N GLY A 203 0.13 -2.84 24.70
CA GLY A 203 -0.87 -2.03 25.38
C GLY A 203 -1.35 -0.82 24.60
N MET A 204 -0.84 -0.60 23.39
CA MET A 204 -1.25 0.47 22.48
C MET A 204 -1.84 -0.11 21.19
N SER A 205 -2.78 0.60 20.59
CA SER A 205 -3.33 0.32 19.26
C SER A 205 -2.93 1.41 18.28
N ASN A 206 -2.65 1.01 17.03
CA ASN A 206 -2.71 1.94 15.92
C ASN A 206 -4.18 2.16 15.59
N VAL A 207 -4.62 3.40 15.63
CA VAL A 207 -6.02 3.79 15.45
C VAL A 207 -6.13 4.85 14.36
N GLY A 208 -7.24 4.85 13.64
CA GLY A 208 -7.46 5.88 12.64
C GLY A 208 -8.77 5.73 11.89
N TYR A 209 -8.97 6.68 10.97
CA TYR A 209 -10.11 6.72 10.07
C TYR A 209 -9.66 7.14 8.68
N GLY A 210 -10.25 6.53 7.66
CA GLY A 210 -9.99 6.87 6.27
C GLY A 210 -11.23 6.83 5.41
N GLU A 211 -11.27 7.73 4.40
CA GLU A 211 -12.35 7.78 3.43
C GLU A 211 -11.86 8.19 2.03
N LEU A 212 -12.68 7.97 1.03
CA LEU A 212 -12.43 8.44 -0.32
C LEU A 212 -12.51 9.96 -0.38
N LEU A 213 -11.60 10.56 -1.12
CA LEU A 213 -11.70 11.98 -1.43
C LEU A 213 -12.90 12.23 -2.35
N PRO A 214 -13.69 13.27 -2.09
CA PRO A 214 -14.76 13.67 -2.98
C PRO A 214 -14.18 14.07 -4.34
N GLY A 215 -14.91 13.76 -5.42
CA GLY A 215 -14.58 14.30 -6.73
C GLY A 215 -14.69 15.84 -6.75
N PRO A 216 -14.13 16.51 -7.76
CA PRO A 216 -14.07 17.98 -7.82
C PRO A 216 -15.42 18.67 -7.64
N SER A 217 -16.53 18.01 -7.99
CA SER A 217 -17.92 18.51 -7.88
C SER A 217 -18.67 18.03 -6.64
N ARG A 218 -18.06 17.25 -5.75
CA ARG A 218 -18.78 16.56 -4.65
C ARG A 218 -18.50 17.10 -3.24
N GLY A 219 -17.88 18.29 -3.14
CA GLY A 219 -17.66 18.94 -1.86
C GLY A 219 -16.18 19.10 -1.46
N PRO A 220 -15.93 19.73 -0.29
CA PRO A 220 -14.57 20.00 0.17
C PRO A 220 -13.86 18.73 0.63
N VAL A 221 -12.52 18.77 0.59
CA VAL A 221 -11.67 17.74 1.20
C VAL A 221 -11.96 17.68 2.70
N PRO A 222 -12.13 16.47 3.28
CA PRO A 222 -12.39 16.30 4.70
C PRO A 222 -11.32 16.98 5.57
N SER A 223 -11.77 17.74 6.55
CA SER A 223 -10.87 18.38 7.51
C SER A 223 -10.34 17.35 8.51
N ARG A 224 -9.21 17.68 9.16
CA ARG A 224 -8.67 16.86 10.26
C ARG A 224 -9.70 16.65 11.37
N ALA A 225 -10.45 17.71 11.73
CA ALA A 225 -11.47 17.66 12.76
C ALA A 225 -12.57 16.65 12.40
N LEU A 226 -13.08 16.69 11.16
CA LEU A 226 -14.09 15.75 10.68
C LEU A 226 -13.59 14.29 10.72
N LEU A 227 -12.33 14.04 10.32
CA LEU A 227 -11.79 12.68 10.36
C LEU A 227 -11.67 12.15 11.79
N LEU A 228 -11.30 13.00 12.76
CA LEU A 228 -11.25 12.63 14.18
C LEU A 228 -12.64 12.44 14.76
N GLU A 229 -13.60 13.28 14.40
CA GLU A 229 -15.02 13.13 14.79
C GLU A 229 -15.58 11.78 14.32
N GLN A 230 -15.36 11.41 13.06
CA GLN A 230 -15.79 10.12 12.52
C GLN A 230 -15.10 8.93 13.21
N LEU A 231 -13.83 9.09 13.57
CA LEU A 231 -13.11 8.08 14.35
C LEU A 231 -13.74 7.88 15.73
N GLU A 232 -14.02 8.98 16.44
CA GLU A 232 -14.62 8.93 17.79
C GLU A 232 -16.04 8.37 17.78
N GLU A 233 -16.84 8.73 16.75
CA GLU A 233 -18.19 8.19 16.57
C GLU A 233 -18.16 6.66 16.40
N LEU A 234 -17.24 6.13 15.59
CA LEU A 234 -17.14 4.71 15.29
C LEU A 234 -16.39 3.90 16.37
N LEU A 235 -15.44 4.52 17.03
CA LEU A 235 -14.58 3.90 18.05
C LEU A 235 -14.48 4.82 19.29
N PRO A 236 -15.56 4.92 20.08
CA PRO A 236 -15.63 5.84 21.23
C PRO A 236 -14.45 5.68 22.21
N GLY A 237 -14.00 6.80 22.79
CA GLY A 237 -12.88 6.88 23.74
C GLY A 237 -11.50 6.81 23.06
N THR A 238 -11.45 6.75 21.73
CA THR A 238 -10.17 6.61 21.01
C THR A 238 -9.45 7.94 20.83
N VAL A 239 -10.20 9.01 20.53
CA VAL A 239 -9.60 10.31 20.21
C VAL A 239 -9.11 11.05 21.46
N PRO A 240 -9.86 11.09 22.58
CA PRO A 240 -9.41 11.76 23.82
C PRO A 240 -8.10 11.20 24.35
N ASP A 241 -7.93 9.87 24.31
CA ASP A 241 -6.72 9.18 24.80
C ASP A 241 -5.66 8.97 23.72
N GLY A 242 -5.92 9.44 22.51
CA GLY A 242 -5.07 9.25 21.35
C GLY A 242 -4.01 10.34 21.18
N ARG A 243 -2.87 9.95 20.61
CA ARG A 243 -1.72 10.84 20.36
C ARG A 243 -1.10 10.61 18.98
N ASP A 244 -0.17 11.47 18.58
CA ASP A 244 0.62 11.37 17.35
C ASP A 244 -0.22 11.34 16.06
N TRP A 245 -1.28 12.14 16.04
CA TRP A 245 -2.20 12.23 14.92
C TRP A 245 -1.56 12.80 13.66
N LYS A 246 -1.49 11.98 12.60
CA LYS A 246 -0.92 12.34 11.30
C LYS A 246 -1.86 11.97 10.15
N GLY A 247 -2.15 12.95 9.29
CA GLY A 247 -2.90 12.72 8.06
C GLY A 247 -2.01 12.22 6.92
N HIS A 248 -2.57 11.41 6.03
CA HIS A 248 -1.88 10.95 4.82
C HIS A 248 -2.84 10.73 3.66
N HIS A 249 -2.36 11.03 2.47
CA HIS A 249 -3.07 10.74 1.24
C HIS A 249 -2.71 9.35 0.72
N LEU A 250 -3.68 8.66 0.12
CA LEU A 250 -3.51 7.31 -0.42
C LEU A 250 -3.66 7.31 -1.94
N PRO A 251 -2.64 6.85 -2.69
CA PRO A 251 -2.67 6.73 -4.14
C PRO A 251 -3.29 5.38 -4.52
N LEU A 252 -4.62 5.24 -4.33
CA LEU A 252 -5.33 4.00 -4.57
C LEU A 252 -5.14 3.53 -6.02
N SER A 253 -4.84 2.25 -6.18
CA SER A 253 -4.59 1.65 -7.48
C SER A 253 -5.87 1.57 -8.32
N GLY A 254 -5.67 1.62 -9.64
CA GLY A 254 -6.70 1.26 -10.61
C GLY A 254 -6.33 -0.04 -11.31
N TRP A 255 -7.26 -0.63 -12.05
CA TRP A 255 -6.96 -1.79 -12.90
C TRP A 255 -6.03 -1.46 -14.08
N ARG A 256 -6.00 -0.18 -14.50
CA ARG A 256 -5.08 0.38 -15.51
C ARG A 256 -4.00 1.18 -14.81
N TRP A 257 -2.99 0.51 -14.29
CA TRP A 257 -1.81 1.18 -13.76
C TRP A 257 -0.76 1.38 -14.84
N LYS A 258 0.04 2.44 -14.71
CA LYS A 258 1.08 2.80 -15.68
C LYS A 258 2.46 2.62 -15.06
N GLN A 259 3.39 2.18 -15.86
CA GLN A 259 4.83 2.12 -15.57
C GLN A 259 5.60 2.76 -16.72
N PRO A 260 6.67 3.50 -16.45
CA PRO A 260 7.52 4.02 -17.50
C PRO A 260 8.22 2.87 -18.25
N ASP A 261 8.66 3.16 -19.45
CA ASP A 261 9.62 2.35 -20.19
C ASP A 261 11.04 2.84 -19.92
N GLY A 262 12.05 2.15 -20.44
CA GLY A 262 13.43 2.56 -20.31
C GLY A 262 14.08 2.19 -18.97
N ARG A 263 14.93 3.09 -18.49
CA ARG A 263 15.85 2.87 -17.36
C ARG A 263 15.26 3.19 -15.99
N VAL A 264 14.00 3.62 -15.91
CA VAL A 264 13.36 4.00 -14.65
C VAL A 264 12.18 3.08 -14.35
N LEU A 265 12.12 2.61 -13.11
CA LEU A 265 11.05 1.77 -12.57
C LEU A 265 10.34 2.53 -11.46
N LEU A 266 9.03 2.37 -11.31
CA LEU A 266 8.28 2.89 -10.18
C LEU A 266 7.75 1.72 -9.35
N VAL A 267 7.83 1.82 -8.01
CA VAL A 267 7.40 0.79 -7.06
C VAL A 267 6.55 1.38 -5.92
N GLY A 268 5.70 0.57 -5.31
CA GLY A 268 4.85 0.97 -4.19
C GLY A 268 3.97 2.18 -4.50
N ASP A 269 3.86 3.12 -3.55
CA ASP A 269 3.03 4.32 -3.68
C ASP A 269 3.46 5.22 -4.86
N ALA A 270 4.76 5.26 -5.20
CA ALA A 270 5.24 5.99 -6.37
C ALA A 270 4.67 5.44 -7.68
N ALA A 271 4.36 4.14 -7.72
CA ALA A 271 3.65 3.50 -8.82
C ALA A 271 2.11 3.60 -8.69
N ALA A 272 1.59 4.28 -7.65
CA ALA A 272 0.18 4.30 -7.26
C ALA A 272 -0.37 2.88 -7.05
N LEU A 273 0.37 2.06 -6.32
CA LEU A 273 0.00 0.69 -5.98
C LEU A 273 -0.35 0.60 -4.49
N VAL A 274 -1.62 0.85 -4.18
CA VAL A 274 -2.26 0.69 -2.86
C VAL A 274 -3.60 0.01 -3.10
N ASN A 275 -3.96 -0.97 -2.29
CA ASN A 275 -5.23 -1.69 -2.41
C ASN A 275 -6.42 -0.71 -2.37
N PRO A 276 -7.23 -0.60 -3.43
CA PRO A 276 -8.30 0.39 -3.48
C PRO A 276 -9.50 0.05 -2.58
N MET A 277 -9.57 -1.17 -2.05
CA MET A 277 -10.63 -1.62 -1.14
C MET A 277 -10.29 -1.33 0.33
N THR A 278 -9.03 -1.54 0.71
CA THR A 278 -8.61 -1.51 2.12
C THR A 278 -7.54 -0.47 2.43
N GLY A 279 -6.95 0.19 1.45
CA GLY A 279 -5.82 1.08 1.68
C GLY A 279 -4.51 0.36 2.06
N GLU A 280 -4.46 -0.99 1.99
CA GLU A 280 -3.22 -1.75 2.22
C GLU A 280 -2.19 -1.41 1.15
N GLY A 281 -1.00 -0.98 1.59
CA GLY A 281 0.08 -0.57 0.71
C GLY A 281 1.42 -1.23 1.00
N ILE A 282 1.62 -1.78 2.23
CA ILE A 282 2.93 -2.33 2.64
C ILE A 282 3.25 -3.58 1.83
N TYR A 283 2.28 -4.49 1.63
CA TYR A 283 2.49 -5.67 0.80
C TYR A 283 2.87 -5.29 -0.63
N TYR A 284 2.15 -4.34 -1.23
CA TYR A 284 2.49 -3.90 -2.59
C TYR A 284 3.85 -3.20 -2.65
N ALA A 285 4.21 -2.42 -1.64
CA ALA A 285 5.50 -1.77 -1.55
C ALA A 285 6.64 -2.79 -1.50
N VAL A 286 6.55 -3.78 -0.61
CA VAL A 286 7.55 -4.84 -0.45
C VAL A 286 7.64 -5.72 -1.69
N ALA A 287 6.51 -6.23 -2.17
CA ALA A 287 6.46 -7.16 -3.30
C ALA A 287 6.95 -6.51 -4.61
N THR A 288 6.51 -5.28 -4.90
CA THR A 288 6.95 -4.56 -6.10
C THR A 288 8.36 -4.03 -5.97
N GLY A 289 8.81 -3.67 -4.76
CA GLY A 289 10.19 -3.30 -4.48
C GLY A 289 11.15 -4.45 -4.79
N LEU A 290 10.95 -5.62 -4.17
CA LEU A 290 11.75 -6.82 -4.43
C LEU A 290 11.75 -7.21 -5.91
N SER A 291 10.58 -7.19 -6.54
CA SER A 291 10.44 -7.48 -7.97
C SER A 291 11.19 -6.47 -8.84
N GLY A 292 11.09 -5.17 -8.51
CA GLY A 292 11.77 -4.08 -9.21
C GLY A 292 13.27 -4.18 -9.10
N GLY A 293 13.79 -4.43 -7.89
CA GLY A 293 15.22 -4.62 -7.66
C GLY A 293 15.79 -5.81 -8.43
N ARG A 294 15.14 -6.97 -8.36
CA ARG A 294 15.52 -8.18 -9.12
C ARG A 294 15.50 -7.91 -10.64
N THR A 295 14.52 -7.16 -11.12
CA THR A 295 14.41 -6.81 -12.54
C THR A 295 15.54 -5.87 -12.96
N ALA A 296 15.81 -4.82 -12.16
CA ALA A 296 16.93 -3.91 -12.42
C ALA A 296 18.25 -4.67 -12.46
N ALA A 297 18.52 -5.54 -11.49
CA ALA A 297 19.74 -6.36 -11.45
C ALA A 297 19.91 -7.21 -12.71
N ARG A 298 18.86 -7.93 -13.12
CA ARG A 298 18.90 -8.76 -14.33
C ARG A 298 19.21 -7.94 -15.58
N CYS A 299 18.54 -6.80 -15.76
CA CYS A 299 18.78 -5.94 -16.94
C CYS A 299 20.18 -5.32 -16.92
N LEU A 300 20.72 -5.00 -15.75
CA LEU A 300 22.09 -4.52 -15.59
C LEU A 300 23.13 -5.58 -15.95
N THR A 301 22.95 -6.81 -15.46
CA THR A 301 23.88 -7.92 -15.70
C THR A 301 23.78 -8.48 -17.13
N SER A 302 22.62 -8.42 -17.77
CA SER A 302 22.45 -8.79 -19.17
C SER A 302 22.94 -7.74 -20.17
N GLY A 303 23.38 -6.56 -19.68
CA GLY A 303 23.87 -5.47 -20.55
C GLY A 303 22.75 -4.64 -21.21
N ASP A 304 21.49 -4.83 -20.83
CA ASP A 304 20.34 -4.13 -21.43
C ASP A 304 19.50 -3.37 -20.37
N PRO A 305 20.08 -2.36 -19.68
CA PRO A 305 19.39 -1.60 -18.66
C PRO A 305 18.22 -0.77 -19.22
N GLY A 306 18.19 -0.50 -20.52
CA GLY A 306 17.09 0.20 -21.21
C GLY A 306 15.76 -0.55 -21.18
N ARG A 307 15.76 -1.88 -20.95
CA ARG A 307 14.53 -2.69 -20.86
C ARG A 307 13.95 -2.79 -19.46
N ALA A 308 14.60 -2.22 -18.45
CA ALA A 308 14.22 -2.41 -17.06
C ALA A 308 12.74 -2.02 -16.78
N GLY A 309 12.25 -0.91 -17.30
CA GLY A 309 10.87 -0.48 -17.15
C GLY A 309 9.85 -1.44 -17.77
N ALA A 310 10.09 -1.89 -19.00
CA ALA A 310 9.22 -2.84 -19.70
C ALA A 310 9.19 -4.21 -19.00
N GLU A 311 10.35 -4.72 -18.56
CA GLU A 311 10.45 -5.99 -17.83
C GLU A 311 9.77 -5.90 -16.46
N HIS A 312 9.95 -4.79 -15.73
CA HIS A 312 9.26 -4.56 -14.46
C HIS A 312 7.74 -4.51 -14.65
N ARG A 313 7.26 -3.81 -15.67
CA ARG A 313 5.81 -3.78 -15.99
C ARG A 313 5.27 -5.19 -16.22
N ARG A 314 6.00 -6.05 -16.93
CA ARG A 314 5.63 -7.44 -17.17
C ARG A 314 5.62 -8.24 -15.86
N ALA A 315 6.64 -8.08 -15.02
CA ALA A 315 6.76 -8.74 -13.73
C ALA A 315 5.62 -8.38 -12.78
N VAL A 316 5.29 -7.09 -12.63
CA VAL A 316 4.18 -6.63 -11.77
C VAL A 316 2.82 -7.09 -12.31
N ARG A 317 2.62 -7.13 -13.64
CA ARG A 317 1.39 -7.71 -14.22
C ARG A 317 1.24 -9.19 -13.87
N GLY A 318 2.32 -9.94 -13.90
CA GLY A 318 2.32 -11.34 -13.46
C GLY A 318 1.99 -11.50 -11.99
N LEU A 319 2.59 -10.67 -11.15
CA LEU A 319 2.45 -10.70 -9.70
C LEU A 319 1.07 -10.24 -9.21
N LEU A 320 0.64 -9.04 -9.62
CA LEU A 320 -0.53 -8.35 -9.06
C LEU A 320 -1.68 -8.13 -10.05
N GLY A 321 -1.49 -8.34 -11.35
CA GLY A 321 -2.44 -7.88 -12.37
C GLY A 321 -3.87 -8.43 -12.21
N ARG A 322 -4.03 -9.69 -11.81
CA ARG A 322 -5.35 -10.28 -11.53
C ARG A 322 -5.93 -9.73 -10.23
N HIS A 323 -5.12 -9.67 -9.18
CA HIS A 323 -5.51 -9.12 -7.89
C HIS A 323 -5.99 -7.67 -8.01
N LEU A 324 -5.26 -6.81 -8.72
CA LEU A 324 -5.63 -5.41 -8.96
C LEU A 324 -6.99 -5.26 -9.66
N LYS A 325 -7.35 -6.15 -10.58
CA LYS A 325 -8.69 -6.16 -11.19
C LYS A 325 -9.77 -6.49 -10.17
N HIS A 326 -9.54 -7.51 -9.35
CA HIS A 326 -10.52 -7.96 -8.36
C HIS A 326 -10.70 -6.94 -7.23
N THR A 327 -9.63 -6.35 -6.71
CA THR A 327 -9.70 -5.32 -5.67
C THR A 327 -10.32 -4.02 -6.18
N TRP A 328 -10.03 -3.63 -7.42
CA TRP A 328 -10.69 -2.50 -8.06
C TRP A 328 -12.20 -2.73 -8.22
N THR A 329 -12.61 -3.93 -8.67
CA THR A 329 -14.02 -4.31 -8.77
C THR A 329 -14.69 -4.32 -7.39
N ALA A 330 -14.05 -4.93 -6.38
CA ALA A 330 -14.53 -4.95 -5.00
C ALA A 330 -14.72 -3.53 -4.44
N ALA A 331 -13.74 -2.64 -4.66
CA ALA A 331 -13.81 -1.25 -4.20
C ALA A 331 -14.95 -0.47 -4.86
N ARG A 332 -15.27 -0.73 -6.13
CA ARG A 332 -16.41 -0.12 -6.81
C ARG A 332 -17.75 -0.64 -6.27
N LEU A 333 -17.85 -1.95 -6.10
CA LEU A 333 -19.05 -2.57 -5.52
C LEU A 333 -19.27 -2.13 -4.07
N ALA A 334 -18.20 -2.01 -3.28
CA ALA A 334 -18.25 -1.57 -1.89
C ALA A 334 -18.75 -0.10 -1.72
N ARG A 335 -18.83 0.69 -2.80
CA ARG A 335 -19.48 2.01 -2.75
C ARG A 335 -20.97 1.91 -2.43
N VAL A 336 -21.58 0.77 -2.69
CA VAL A 336 -22.96 0.48 -2.31
C VAL A 336 -22.96 -0.15 -0.91
N PRO A 337 -23.53 0.52 0.11
CA PRO A 337 -23.51 0.03 1.49
C PRO A 337 -24.05 -1.40 1.65
N ALA A 338 -25.10 -1.75 0.92
CA ALA A 338 -25.67 -3.10 0.94
C ALA A 338 -24.69 -4.20 0.51
N VAL A 339 -23.69 -3.88 -0.33
CA VAL A 339 -22.63 -4.82 -0.73
C VAL A 339 -21.64 -5.06 0.41
N VAL A 340 -21.32 -4.02 1.17
CA VAL A 340 -20.47 -4.15 2.37
C VAL A 340 -21.19 -5.04 3.40
N ASP A 341 -22.48 -4.78 3.68
CA ASP A 341 -23.28 -5.61 4.57
C ASP A 341 -23.41 -7.06 4.09
N ALA A 342 -23.59 -7.26 2.79
CA ALA A 342 -23.65 -8.59 2.21
C ALA A 342 -22.31 -9.32 2.35
N GLY A 343 -21.19 -8.61 2.21
CA GLY A 343 -19.83 -9.14 2.41
C GLY A 343 -19.62 -9.60 3.85
N ILE A 344 -19.98 -8.78 4.82
CA ILE A 344 -19.85 -9.09 6.25
C ILE A 344 -20.75 -10.29 6.61
N ARG A 345 -22.04 -10.30 6.16
CA ARG A 345 -22.94 -11.44 6.38
C ARG A 345 -22.50 -12.72 5.69
N ALA A 346 -21.91 -12.64 4.50
CA ALA A 346 -21.37 -13.80 3.82
C ALA A 346 -20.17 -14.39 4.58
N ALA A 347 -19.31 -13.53 5.11
CA ALA A 347 -18.15 -13.93 5.92
C ALA A 347 -18.57 -14.53 7.28
N ASP A 348 -19.62 -14.03 7.89
CA ASP A 348 -20.18 -14.56 9.14
C ASP A 348 -20.74 -15.98 8.96
N ARG A 349 -21.36 -16.26 7.82
CA ARG A 349 -21.98 -17.56 7.51
C ARG A 349 -21.07 -18.60 6.88
N ASP A 350 -19.98 -18.17 6.27
CA ASP A 350 -19.07 -19.06 5.55
C ASP A 350 -17.61 -18.69 5.80
N ARG A 351 -16.90 -19.59 6.47
CA ARG A 351 -15.49 -19.47 6.77
C ARG A 351 -14.62 -19.20 5.53
N HIS A 352 -14.93 -19.82 4.39
CA HIS A 352 -14.19 -19.58 3.15
C HIS A 352 -14.43 -18.16 2.60
N ALA A 353 -15.64 -17.62 2.79
CA ALA A 353 -15.92 -16.23 2.42
C ALA A 353 -15.13 -15.26 3.32
N PHE A 354 -15.07 -15.52 4.63
CA PHE A 354 -14.24 -14.77 5.57
C PHE A 354 -12.76 -14.78 5.14
N ASP A 355 -12.19 -15.96 4.96
CA ASP A 355 -10.79 -16.12 4.57
C ASP A 355 -10.51 -15.43 3.21
N SER A 356 -11.43 -15.54 2.25
CA SER A 356 -11.30 -14.88 0.94
C SER A 356 -11.32 -13.36 1.05
N LEU A 357 -12.12 -12.79 1.97
CA LEU A 357 -12.13 -11.33 2.23
C LEU A 357 -10.82 -10.89 2.88
N VAL A 358 -10.28 -11.66 3.83
CA VAL A 358 -8.97 -11.40 4.45
C VAL A 358 -7.88 -11.38 3.38
N GLU A 359 -7.80 -12.41 2.54
CA GLU A 359 -6.82 -12.50 1.47
C GLU A 359 -6.96 -11.37 0.44
N LEU A 360 -8.19 -10.99 0.08
CA LEU A 360 -8.47 -9.88 -0.83
C LEU A 360 -8.04 -8.53 -0.23
N GLY A 361 -8.18 -8.38 1.08
CA GLY A 361 -7.87 -7.15 1.81
C GLY A 361 -6.39 -6.97 2.13
N LEU A 362 -5.71 -8.01 2.52
CA LEU A 362 -4.36 -7.97 3.10
C LEU A 362 -3.26 -8.53 2.19
N GLY A 363 -3.61 -9.34 1.20
CA GLY A 363 -2.64 -10.07 0.38
C GLY A 363 -2.82 -9.88 -1.12
N ASP A 364 -2.80 -11.00 -1.83
CA ASP A 364 -2.96 -11.10 -3.28
C ASP A 364 -4.22 -11.88 -3.69
N GLY A 365 -5.19 -12.00 -2.78
CA GLY A 365 -6.44 -12.73 -2.94
C GLY A 365 -7.28 -12.25 -4.12
N ARG A 366 -8.26 -13.07 -4.49
CA ARG A 366 -9.16 -12.84 -5.63
C ARG A 366 -10.61 -13.14 -5.23
N ILE A 367 -11.55 -12.50 -5.92
CA ILE A 367 -12.96 -12.86 -5.78
C ILE A 367 -13.16 -14.22 -6.45
N GLY A 368 -13.26 -15.27 -5.64
CA GLY A 368 -13.56 -16.60 -6.11
C GLY A 368 -15.07 -16.86 -6.24
N PRO A 369 -15.49 -17.99 -6.88
CA PRO A 369 -16.90 -18.32 -7.06
C PRO A 369 -17.68 -18.43 -5.74
N ARG A 370 -17.07 -18.96 -4.66
CA ARG A 370 -17.69 -19.06 -3.33
C ARG A 370 -17.97 -17.69 -2.72
N LEU A 371 -16.99 -16.77 -2.76
CA LEU A 371 -17.19 -15.42 -2.28
C LEU A 371 -18.27 -14.70 -3.09
N ALA A 372 -18.23 -14.80 -4.43
CA ALA A 372 -19.22 -14.20 -5.31
C ALA A 372 -20.63 -14.74 -5.05
N SER A 373 -20.81 -16.07 -4.94
CA SER A 373 -22.10 -16.68 -4.62
C SER A 373 -22.57 -16.35 -3.20
N GLY A 374 -21.66 -16.31 -2.23
CA GLY A 374 -21.96 -15.87 -0.86
C GLY A 374 -22.50 -14.45 -0.82
N LEU A 375 -21.83 -13.51 -1.48
CA LEU A 375 -22.29 -12.12 -1.65
C LEU A 375 -23.68 -12.05 -2.29
N ALA A 376 -23.87 -12.74 -3.43
CA ALA A 376 -25.12 -12.72 -4.17
C ALA A 376 -26.33 -13.19 -3.33
N ARG A 377 -26.14 -14.21 -2.48
CA ARG A 377 -27.20 -14.72 -1.57
C ARG A 377 -27.58 -13.74 -0.46
N GLN A 378 -26.66 -12.82 -0.09
CA GLN A 378 -26.88 -11.86 1.00
C GLN A 378 -27.37 -10.50 0.50
N LEU A 379 -27.34 -10.26 -0.81
CA LEU A 379 -27.87 -9.02 -1.40
C LEU A 379 -29.42 -9.05 -1.39
N PRO A 380 -30.06 -7.90 -1.15
CA PRO A 380 -31.52 -7.78 -1.29
C PRO A 380 -31.99 -8.21 -2.69
N ARG A 381 -33.15 -8.88 -2.81
CA ARG A 381 -33.72 -9.27 -4.12
C ARG A 381 -33.97 -8.10 -5.07
N SER A 382 -34.14 -6.89 -4.51
CA SER A 382 -34.29 -5.63 -5.27
C SER A 382 -32.97 -5.03 -5.71
N PHE A 383 -31.84 -5.65 -5.40
CA PHE A 383 -30.51 -5.12 -5.74
C PHE A 383 -30.26 -5.20 -7.25
N SER A 384 -30.05 -4.03 -7.87
CA SER A 384 -29.59 -3.92 -9.25
C SER A 384 -28.28 -3.13 -9.27
N PRO A 385 -27.14 -3.75 -9.63
CA PRO A 385 -25.85 -3.08 -9.67
C PRO A 385 -25.75 -1.97 -10.72
N PHE A 386 -26.71 -1.91 -11.64
CA PHE A 386 -26.74 -0.95 -12.76
C PHE A 386 -27.64 0.28 -12.53
N ARG A 387 -28.32 0.39 -11.38
CA ARG A 387 -29.20 1.52 -11.05
C ARG A 387 -28.51 2.68 -10.31
N HIS A 388 -27.28 2.49 -9.88
CA HIS A 388 -26.49 3.57 -9.27
C HIS A 388 -25.51 4.07 -10.31
N ASP A 389 -25.67 5.31 -10.74
CA ASP A 389 -24.85 6.00 -11.72
C ASP A 389 -23.36 5.79 -11.44
N LEU A 390 -22.79 4.94 -12.27
CA LEU A 390 -21.35 4.72 -12.35
C LEU A 390 -20.77 5.85 -13.23
N GLU A 391 -20.98 7.10 -12.85
CA GLU A 391 -20.29 8.21 -13.50
C GLU A 391 -18.79 8.05 -13.24
N GLU A 392 -18.11 7.58 -14.26
CA GLU A 392 -16.67 7.78 -14.35
C GLU A 392 -16.41 9.29 -14.43
N PRO A 393 -15.39 9.82 -13.78
CA PRO A 393 -14.85 11.08 -14.23
C PRO A 393 -14.31 10.83 -15.65
N HIS A 394 -14.98 11.38 -16.63
CA HIS A 394 -14.51 11.40 -18.01
C HIS A 394 -13.05 11.86 -18.01
N ALA A 395 -12.18 11.01 -18.53
CA ALA A 395 -10.92 11.48 -19.06
C ALA A 395 -11.29 12.36 -20.26
N ASP A 396 -11.03 13.65 -20.17
CA ASP A 396 -11.15 14.56 -21.30
C ASP A 396 -10.43 13.95 -22.52
N PRO A 397 -11.06 13.90 -23.67
CA PRO A 397 -10.37 13.51 -24.89
C PRO A 397 -9.31 14.57 -25.18
N VAL A 398 -8.06 14.16 -25.20
CA VAL A 398 -6.98 14.96 -25.76
C VAL A 398 -7.39 15.27 -27.20
N ARG A 399 -7.74 16.51 -27.47
CA ARG A 399 -7.86 17.04 -28.84
C ARG A 399 -6.48 17.10 -29.47
N PRO A 400 -6.42 16.90 -30.80
CA PRO A 400 -5.18 16.74 -31.56
C PRO A 400 -4.26 17.95 -31.52
#